data_4c584725cac86a3db1b54b47bbd81bcf
#
_entry.id   4c584725cac86a3db1b54b47bbd81bcf
#
_cell.length_a   1.000
_cell.length_b   1.000
_cell.length_c   1.000
_cell.angle_alpha   90.00
_cell.angle_beta   90.00
_cell.angle_gamma   90.00
#
_symmetry.space_group_name_H-M   'P 1'
#
loop_
_entity.id
_entity.type
_entity.pdbx_description
1 polymer ?
#
loop_
_entity_poly.entity_id
_entity_poly.type
_entity_poly.pdbx_seq_one_letter_code
_entity_poly.pdbx_strand_id
1 'polypeptide(L)'
;MVATTFAADTPTLITDWVRTDGVSKNWLWWSLVFSGMLTTYVFARRWRRAGVMTDVEFYELRYSGLGGQILRAYRALYLGLFFNVFIIAVVSLAAIKILGVLMGLEAWQTILLGAGVTMLYSVAGGLRSVLLVDFFQFALAMIGSVAATIYILNMDAIGGLDGLFAHEAAKA
;
A
#
# COMPACT_ATOMS: atom_id res chain seq x y z
N MET A 1 -4.90 0.16 9.13
CA MET A 1 -5.38 0.51 7.78
C MET A 1 -4.36 1.31 6.98
N VAL A 2 -3.88 2.47 7.45
CA VAL A 2 -2.89 3.25 6.68
C VAL A 2 -1.60 2.46 6.42
N ALA A 3 -1.10 1.73 7.41
CA ALA A 3 0.11 0.91 7.29
C ALA A 3 -0.05 -0.27 6.32
N THR A 4 -1.22 -0.87 6.24
CA THR A 4 -1.50 -1.98 5.32
C THR A 4 -1.57 -1.56 3.84
N THR A 5 -1.76 -0.26 3.58
CA THR A 5 -1.73 0.30 2.21
C THR A 5 -0.39 0.92 1.85
N PHE A 6 0.52 1.09 2.82
CA PHE A 6 1.86 1.62 2.59
C PHE A 6 2.81 0.45 2.26
N ALA A 7 2.91 0.15 1.00
CA ALA A 7 3.73 -0.96 0.49
C ALA A 7 5.08 -0.48 -0.06
N ALA A 8 6.01 -1.39 -0.24
CA ALA A 8 7.37 -1.11 -0.69
C ALA A 8 7.45 -0.50 -2.10
N ASP A 9 6.43 -0.74 -2.93
CA ASP A 9 6.30 -0.17 -4.27
C ASP A 9 5.91 1.31 -4.27
N THR A 10 5.25 1.80 -3.21
CA THR A 10 4.75 3.18 -3.14
C THR A 10 5.85 4.23 -3.30
N PRO A 11 6.97 4.21 -2.57
CA PRO A 11 8.05 5.19 -2.75
C PRO A 11 8.66 5.13 -4.15
N THR A 12 8.86 3.94 -4.71
CA THR A 12 9.45 3.76 -6.03
C THR A 12 8.53 4.27 -7.13
N LEU A 13 7.23 4.01 -7.02
CA LEU A 13 6.22 4.46 -7.96
C LEU A 13 6.07 5.99 -7.95
N ILE A 14 6.00 6.60 -6.76
CA ILE A 14 5.90 8.06 -6.62
C ILE A 14 7.14 8.73 -7.18
N THR A 15 8.32 8.22 -6.88
CA THR A 15 9.58 8.77 -7.40
C THR A 15 9.63 8.71 -8.93
N ASP A 16 9.20 7.60 -9.52
CA ASP A 16 9.14 7.43 -10.97
C ASP A 16 8.14 8.42 -11.60
N TRP A 17 6.96 8.57 -11.03
CA TRP A 17 5.95 9.52 -11.51
C TRP A 17 6.42 10.97 -11.43
N VAL A 18 7.03 11.38 -10.32
CA VAL A 18 7.57 12.73 -10.19
C VAL A 18 8.68 12.98 -11.20
N ARG A 19 9.50 11.97 -11.46
CA ARG A 19 10.61 12.06 -12.43
C ARG A 19 10.13 12.15 -13.88
N THR A 20 9.08 11.41 -14.24
CA THR A 20 8.60 11.31 -15.64
C THR A 20 7.55 12.34 -16.00
N ASP A 21 6.62 12.61 -15.10
CA ASP A 21 5.39 13.38 -15.36
C ASP A 21 5.26 14.62 -14.45
N GLY A 22 6.27 14.87 -13.60
CA GLY A 22 6.27 16.00 -12.67
C GLY A 22 5.45 15.76 -11.40
N VAL A 23 5.50 16.73 -10.48
CA VAL A 23 4.85 16.66 -9.16
C VAL A 23 3.32 16.57 -9.27
N SER A 24 2.75 17.15 -10.34
CA SER A 24 1.31 17.15 -10.57
C SER A 24 0.68 15.76 -10.65
N LYS A 25 1.43 14.74 -11.08
CA LYS A 25 0.94 13.36 -11.16
C LYS A 25 0.59 12.76 -9.79
N ASN A 26 1.13 13.30 -8.69
CA ASN A 26 0.76 12.90 -7.34
C ASN A 26 -0.72 13.14 -7.01
N TRP A 27 -1.43 13.93 -7.82
CA TRP A 27 -2.87 14.10 -7.70
C TRP A 27 -3.64 12.78 -7.76
N LEU A 28 -3.12 11.78 -8.47
CA LEU A 28 -3.70 10.44 -8.52
C LEU A 28 -3.79 9.81 -7.12
N TRP A 29 -2.75 9.99 -6.29
CA TRP A 29 -2.75 9.53 -4.90
C TRP A 29 -3.64 10.38 -4.00
N TRP A 30 -3.62 11.68 -4.16
CA TRP A 30 -4.43 12.58 -3.35
C TRP A 30 -5.93 12.39 -3.61
N SER A 31 -6.33 11.99 -4.79
CA SER A 31 -7.72 11.66 -5.11
C SER A 31 -8.29 10.53 -4.24
N LEU A 32 -7.42 9.58 -3.79
CA LEU A 32 -7.82 8.50 -2.90
C LEU A 32 -8.22 8.98 -1.50
N VAL A 33 -7.79 10.16 -1.08
CA VAL A 33 -8.18 10.77 0.20
C VAL A 33 -9.68 11.03 0.23
N PHE A 34 -10.27 11.49 -0.86
CA PHE A 34 -11.72 11.70 -0.96
C PHE A 34 -12.50 10.39 -0.82
N SER A 35 -12.04 9.34 -1.50
CA SER A 35 -12.62 8.00 -1.39
C SER A 35 -12.52 7.47 0.05
N GLY A 36 -11.36 7.64 0.69
CA GLY A 36 -11.14 7.28 2.09
C GLY A 36 -12.05 8.05 3.07
N MET A 37 -12.22 9.35 2.87
CA MET A 37 -13.13 10.17 3.66
C MET A 37 -14.59 9.74 3.49
N LEU A 38 -15.05 9.52 2.26
CA LEU A 38 -16.39 9.00 2.00
C LEU A 38 -16.61 7.65 2.68
N THR A 39 -15.64 6.76 2.58
CA THR A 39 -15.70 5.46 3.22
C THR A 39 -15.82 5.59 4.74
N THR A 40 -15.02 6.44 5.36
CA THR A 40 -14.98 6.60 6.82
C THR A 40 -16.22 7.31 7.36
N TYR A 41 -16.62 8.43 6.79
CA TYR A 41 -17.68 9.27 7.36
C TYR A 41 -19.08 8.87 6.90
N VAL A 42 -19.23 8.37 5.68
CA VAL A 42 -20.55 8.06 5.12
C VAL A 42 -20.83 6.56 5.12
N PHE A 43 -19.89 5.76 4.58
CA PHE A 43 -20.14 4.35 4.37
C PHE A 43 -19.88 3.47 5.59
N ALA A 44 -18.90 3.78 6.43
CA ALA A 44 -18.57 2.95 7.60
C ALA A 44 -19.76 2.76 8.54
N ARG A 45 -20.53 3.81 8.78
CA ARG A 45 -21.73 3.72 9.62
C ARG A 45 -22.82 2.85 9.00
N ARG A 46 -23.00 2.94 7.68
CA ARG A 46 -23.99 2.13 6.93
C ARG A 46 -23.55 0.67 6.90
N TRP A 47 -22.25 0.43 6.67
CA TRP A 47 -21.68 -0.90 6.67
C TRP A 47 -21.83 -1.61 8.00
N ARG A 48 -21.53 -0.91 9.09
CA ARG A 48 -21.74 -1.43 10.46
C ARG A 48 -23.20 -1.77 10.74
N ARG A 49 -24.15 -1.00 10.20
CA ARG A 49 -25.59 -1.28 10.34
C ARG A 49 -26.04 -2.49 9.52
N ALA A 50 -25.38 -2.79 8.42
CA ALA A 50 -25.70 -3.94 7.59
C ALA A 50 -25.33 -5.27 8.28
N GLY A 51 -24.46 -5.26 9.30
CA GLY A 51 -24.10 -6.44 10.09
C GLY A 51 -23.28 -7.48 9.33
N VAL A 52 -22.75 -7.14 8.16
CA VAL A 52 -21.92 -8.02 7.33
C VAL A 52 -20.43 -7.82 7.64
N MET A 53 -19.66 -8.90 7.64
CA MET A 53 -18.22 -8.85 7.90
C MET A 53 -17.41 -8.56 6.63
N THR A 54 -17.92 -8.95 5.47
CA THR A 54 -17.24 -8.83 4.18
C THR A 54 -18.15 -8.20 3.14
N ASP A 55 -17.55 -7.56 2.13
CA ASP A 55 -18.26 -7.04 0.97
C ASP A 55 -18.94 -8.14 0.15
N VAL A 56 -18.35 -9.32 0.13
CA VAL A 56 -18.89 -10.50 -0.55
C VAL A 56 -20.19 -10.96 0.09
N GLU A 57 -20.29 -10.93 1.41
CA GLU A 57 -21.51 -11.25 2.17
C GLU A 57 -22.62 -10.23 1.93
N PHE A 58 -22.25 -8.95 1.72
CA PHE A 58 -23.20 -7.90 1.38
C PHE A 58 -23.95 -8.20 0.06
N TYR A 59 -23.28 -8.79 -0.93
CA TYR A 59 -23.93 -9.15 -2.19
C TYR A 59 -24.97 -10.24 -2.00
N GLU A 60 -24.74 -11.20 -1.13
CA GLU A 60 -25.71 -12.25 -0.80
C GLU A 60 -26.95 -11.69 -0.08
N LEU A 61 -26.72 -10.73 0.82
CA LEU A 61 -27.81 -10.04 1.52
C LEU A 61 -28.69 -9.22 0.57
N ARG A 62 -28.07 -8.58 -0.43
CA ARG A 62 -28.78 -7.71 -1.37
C ARG A 62 -29.42 -8.45 -2.54
N TYR A 63 -28.79 -9.50 -3.01
CA TYR A 63 -29.23 -10.29 -4.16
C TYR A 63 -29.55 -11.70 -3.70
N SER A 64 -30.84 -12.02 -3.61
CA SER A 64 -31.28 -13.35 -3.23
C SER A 64 -31.22 -14.34 -4.40
N GLY A 65 -31.19 -15.65 -4.08
CA GLY A 65 -31.25 -16.74 -5.04
C GLY A 65 -29.92 -17.06 -5.73
N LEU A 66 -29.99 -17.82 -6.81
CA LEU A 66 -28.81 -18.32 -7.54
C LEU A 66 -27.92 -17.21 -8.07
N GLY A 67 -28.51 -16.10 -8.51
CA GLY A 67 -27.76 -14.93 -9.00
C GLY A 67 -26.88 -14.30 -7.94
N GLY A 68 -27.35 -14.20 -6.70
CA GLY A 68 -26.56 -13.71 -5.57
C GLY A 68 -25.39 -14.63 -5.23
N GLN A 69 -25.58 -15.93 -5.27
CA GLN A 69 -24.54 -16.93 -5.02
C GLN A 69 -23.45 -16.90 -6.11
N ILE A 70 -23.84 -16.80 -7.37
CA ILE A 70 -22.89 -16.70 -8.49
C ILE A 70 -22.09 -15.41 -8.37
N LEU A 71 -22.73 -14.28 -8.08
CA LEU A 71 -22.05 -12.99 -7.91
C LEU A 71 -21.05 -13.04 -6.74
N ARG A 72 -21.44 -13.66 -5.63
CA ARG A 72 -20.58 -13.88 -4.47
C ARG A 72 -19.37 -14.71 -4.83
N ALA A 73 -19.53 -15.84 -5.49
CA ALA A 73 -18.46 -16.73 -5.90
C ALA A 73 -17.51 -16.03 -6.89
N TYR A 74 -18.04 -15.33 -7.87
CA TYR A 74 -17.26 -14.57 -8.83
C TYR A 74 -16.41 -13.48 -8.14
N ARG A 75 -17.00 -12.68 -7.25
CA ARG A 75 -16.30 -11.63 -6.52
C ARG A 75 -15.24 -12.20 -5.58
N ALA A 76 -15.53 -13.32 -4.90
CA ALA A 76 -14.58 -13.99 -4.04
C ALA A 76 -13.36 -14.48 -4.82
N LEU A 77 -13.55 -15.09 -5.97
CA LEU A 77 -12.46 -15.52 -6.84
C LEU A 77 -11.69 -14.34 -7.44
N TYR A 78 -12.41 -13.33 -7.94
CA TYR A 78 -11.79 -12.16 -8.57
C TYR A 78 -10.97 -11.34 -7.58
N LEU A 79 -11.53 -10.97 -6.44
CA LEU A 79 -10.83 -10.15 -5.44
C LEU A 79 -9.92 -11.00 -4.55
N GLY A 80 -10.38 -12.17 -4.11
CA GLY A 80 -9.65 -13.01 -3.16
C GLY A 80 -8.44 -13.72 -3.77
N LEU A 81 -8.55 -14.17 -5.01
CA LEU A 81 -7.47 -14.88 -5.67
C LEU A 81 -6.74 -13.99 -6.68
N PHE A 82 -7.42 -13.61 -7.77
CA PHE A 82 -6.75 -12.95 -8.90
C PHE A 82 -6.14 -11.60 -8.50
N PHE A 83 -6.93 -10.72 -7.90
CA PHE A 83 -6.46 -9.38 -7.55
C PHE A 83 -5.40 -9.39 -6.44
N ASN A 84 -5.56 -10.24 -5.42
CA ASN A 84 -4.57 -10.37 -4.35
C ASN A 84 -3.24 -10.96 -4.84
N VAL A 85 -3.28 -11.99 -5.68
CA VAL A 85 -2.05 -12.56 -6.26
C VAL A 85 -1.30 -11.51 -7.09
N PHE A 86 -2.03 -10.72 -7.87
CA PHE A 86 -1.44 -9.63 -8.65
C PHE A 86 -0.76 -8.58 -7.77
N ILE A 87 -1.45 -8.10 -6.71
CA ILE A 87 -0.87 -7.14 -5.77
C ILE A 87 0.37 -7.71 -5.07
N ILE A 88 0.29 -8.94 -4.56
CA ILE A 88 1.44 -9.59 -3.90
C ILE A 88 2.62 -9.70 -4.86
N ALA A 89 2.39 -10.03 -6.13
CA ALA A 89 3.44 -10.09 -7.13
C ALA A 89 4.13 -8.75 -7.36
N VAL A 90 3.36 -7.66 -7.50
CA VAL A 90 3.89 -6.29 -7.69
C VAL A 90 4.72 -5.84 -6.48
N VAL A 91 4.18 -6.02 -5.27
CA VAL A 91 4.87 -5.64 -4.02
C VAL A 91 6.13 -6.49 -3.82
N SER A 92 6.08 -7.77 -4.13
CA SER A 92 7.25 -8.67 -4.05
C SER A 92 8.35 -8.26 -5.03
N LEU A 93 7.99 -7.85 -6.26
CA LEU A 93 8.97 -7.33 -7.21
C LEU A 93 9.67 -6.06 -6.72
N ALA A 94 8.94 -5.15 -6.09
CA ALA A 94 9.52 -3.96 -5.48
C ALA A 94 10.48 -4.33 -4.34
N ALA A 95 10.08 -5.26 -3.46
CA ALA A 95 10.92 -5.75 -2.37
C ALA A 95 12.20 -6.42 -2.89
N ILE A 96 12.11 -7.25 -3.94
CA ILE A 96 13.27 -7.89 -4.58
C ILE A 96 14.25 -6.83 -5.09
N LYS A 97 13.78 -5.80 -5.78
CA LYS A 97 14.63 -4.72 -6.28
C LYS A 97 15.33 -3.97 -5.15
N ILE A 98 14.59 -3.59 -4.11
CA ILE A 98 15.11 -2.83 -2.97
C ILE A 98 16.14 -3.67 -2.20
N LEU A 99 15.82 -4.89 -1.82
CA LEU A 99 16.71 -5.75 -1.04
C LEU A 99 17.86 -6.27 -1.87
N GLY A 100 17.68 -6.46 -3.18
CA GLY A 100 18.77 -6.78 -4.09
C GLY A 100 19.82 -5.68 -4.15
N VAL A 101 19.41 -4.41 -4.21
CA VAL A 101 20.33 -3.26 -4.21
C VAL A 101 20.96 -3.01 -2.84
N LEU A 102 20.20 -3.11 -1.76
CA LEU A 102 20.68 -2.78 -0.41
C LEU A 102 21.48 -3.89 0.24
N MET A 103 21.10 -5.14 0.04
CA MET A 103 21.63 -6.31 0.74
C MET A 103 22.25 -7.36 -0.18
N GLY A 104 22.14 -7.19 -1.50
CA GLY A 104 22.63 -8.16 -2.47
C GLY A 104 21.85 -9.49 -2.47
N LEU A 105 20.59 -9.50 -1.97
CA LEU A 105 19.80 -10.71 -1.88
C LEU A 105 19.24 -11.11 -3.24
N GLU A 106 19.22 -12.42 -3.49
CA GLU A 106 18.56 -12.98 -4.65
C GLU A 106 17.02 -12.94 -4.50
N ALA A 107 16.31 -12.99 -5.61
CA ALA A 107 14.84 -12.90 -5.64
C ALA A 107 14.17 -13.95 -4.74
N TRP A 108 14.61 -15.19 -4.80
CA TRP A 108 14.04 -16.27 -4.00
C TRP A 108 14.30 -16.11 -2.48
N GLN A 109 15.48 -15.58 -2.11
CA GLN A 109 15.82 -15.31 -0.71
C GLN A 109 14.92 -14.21 -0.14
N THR A 110 14.71 -13.14 -0.90
CA THR A 110 13.82 -12.05 -0.52
C THR A 110 12.38 -12.54 -0.29
N ILE A 111 11.87 -13.36 -1.21
CA ILE A 111 10.51 -13.91 -1.10
C ILE A 111 10.38 -14.82 0.11
N LEU A 112 11.31 -15.76 0.30
CA LEU A 112 11.28 -16.68 1.43
C LEU A 112 11.40 -15.97 2.77
N LEU A 113 12.29 -14.98 2.87
CA LEU A 113 12.48 -14.20 4.08
C LEU A 113 11.21 -13.37 4.41
N GLY A 114 10.68 -12.66 3.44
CA GLY A 114 9.46 -11.87 3.62
C GLY A 114 8.23 -12.73 3.95
N ALA A 115 8.01 -13.80 3.20
CA ALA A 115 6.92 -14.73 3.45
C ALA A 115 7.07 -15.44 4.81
N GLY A 116 8.28 -15.90 5.15
CA GLY A 116 8.57 -16.58 6.40
C GLY A 116 8.32 -15.69 7.61
N VAL A 117 8.84 -14.47 7.62
CA VAL A 117 8.60 -13.51 8.71
C VAL A 117 7.11 -13.19 8.84
N THR A 118 6.42 -12.93 7.71
CA THR A 118 4.99 -12.63 7.71
C THR A 118 4.17 -13.81 8.24
N MET A 119 4.50 -15.03 7.84
CA MET A 119 3.82 -16.24 8.32
C MET A 119 4.03 -16.43 9.81
N LEU A 120 5.26 -16.26 10.31
CA LEU A 120 5.57 -16.44 11.72
C LEU A 120 4.74 -15.51 12.62
N TYR A 121 4.75 -14.21 12.38
CA TYR A 121 4.01 -13.29 13.24
C TYR A 121 2.49 -13.40 13.06
N SER A 122 2.00 -13.74 11.86
CA SER A 122 0.57 -13.89 11.61
C SER A 122 0.00 -15.14 12.28
N VAL A 123 0.72 -16.26 12.24
CA VAL A 123 0.32 -17.49 12.90
C VAL A 123 0.42 -17.38 14.43
N ALA A 124 1.51 -16.77 14.93
CA ALA A 124 1.76 -16.67 16.37
C ALA A 124 0.77 -15.76 17.10
N GLY A 125 0.37 -14.65 16.52
CA GLY A 125 -0.43 -13.64 17.23
C GLY A 125 -1.77 -13.29 16.58
N GLY A 126 -2.11 -13.89 15.46
CA GLY A 126 -3.36 -13.60 14.74
C GLY A 126 -3.54 -12.11 14.43
N LEU A 127 -4.79 -11.64 14.42
CA LEU A 127 -5.13 -10.26 14.07
C LEU A 127 -4.44 -9.20 14.97
N ARG A 128 -4.26 -9.49 16.26
CA ARG A 128 -3.62 -8.53 17.19
C ARG A 128 -2.16 -8.31 16.84
N SER A 129 -1.45 -9.37 16.49
CA SER A 129 -0.05 -9.30 16.09
C SER A 129 0.10 -8.49 14.80
N VAL A 130 -0.76 -8.75 13.83
CA VAL A 130 -0.76 -7.99 12.56
C VAL A 130 -0.97 -6.49 12.81
N LEU A 131 -1.95 -6.12 13.65
CA LEU A 131 -2.21 -4.71 13.98
C LEU A 131 -1.03 -4.03 14.68
N LEU A 132 -0.34 -4.74 15.59
CA LEU A 132 0.85 -4.22 16.27
C LEU A 132 2.01 -4.04 15.28
N VAL A 133 2.26 -5.01 14.44
CA VAL A 133 3.30 -4.93 13.40
C VAL A 133 3.00 -3.79 12.43
N ASP A 134 1.75 -3.64 12.00
CA ASP A 134 1.32 -2.52 11.15
C ASP A 134 1.62 -1.15 11.80
N PHE A 135 1.38 -1.02 13.10
CA PHE A 135 1.67 0.21 13.84
C PHE A 135 3.17 0.53 13.85
N PHE A 136 4.01 -0.48 14.14
CA PHE A 136 5.46 -0.33 14.10
C PHE A 136 5.99 -0.01 12.71
N GLN A 137 5.49 -0.70 11.70
CA GLN A 137 5.85 -0.45 10.29
C GLN A 137 5.48 0.96 9.87
N PHE A 138 4.29 1.44 10.27
CA PHE A 138 3.89 2.82 10.01
C PHE A 138 4.83 3.85 10.66
N ALA A 139 5.17 3.66 11.93
CA ALA A 139 6.10 4.54 12.63
C ALA A 139 7.48 4.55 11.95
N LEU A 140 8.02 3.38 11.60
CA LEU A 140 9.28 3.26 10.90
C LEU A 140 9.25 3.92 9.50
N ALA A 141 8.17 3.73 8.76
CA ALA A 141 7.99 4.33 7.44
C ALA A 141 7.95 5.86 7.53
N MET A 142 7.24 6.42 8.52
CA MET A 142 7.17 7.86 8.74
C MET A 142 8.53 8.44 9.14
N ILE A 143 9.20 7.82 10.11
CA ILE A 143 10.54 8.24 10.55
C ILE A 143 11.54 8.15 9.39
N GLY A 144 11.53 7.05 8.66
CA GLY A 144 12.40 6.83 7.50
C GLY A 144 12.16 7.86 6.39
N SER A 145 10.90 8.17 6.09
CA SER A 145 10.55 9.16 5.07
C SER A 145 11.02 10.56 5.45
N VAL A 146 10.82 10.97 6.70
CA VAL A 146 11.30 12.27 7.21
C VAL A 146 12.83 12.33 7.20
N ALA A 147 13.49 11.29 7.70
CA ALA A 147 14.94 11.21 7.72
C ALA A 147 15.54 11.25 6.30
N ALA A 148 14.97 10.51 5.37
CA ALA A 148 15.36 10.52 3.95
C ALA A 148 15.19 11.91 3.34
N THR A 149 14.07 12.58 3.61
CA THR A 149 13.82 13.94 3.12
C THR A 149 14.87 14.92 3.64
N ILE A 150 15.15 14.88 4.95
CA ILE A 150 16.18 15.74 5.56
C ILE A 150 17.56 15.44 4.95
N TYR A 151 17.91 14.16 4.82
CA TYR A 151 19.18 13.75 4.23
C TYR A 151 19.33 14.26 2.79
N ILE A 152 18.33 14.07 1.96
CA ILE A 152 18.33 14.47 0.56
C ILE A 152 18.43 16.01 0.42
N LEU A 153 17.68 16.76 1.22
CA LEU A 153 17.73 18.23 1.19
C LEU A 153 19.09 18.79 1.62
N ASN A 154 19.83 18.07 2.51
CA ASN A 154 21.16 18.49 2.95
C ASN A 154 22.29 18.03 2.01
N MET A 155 21.97 17.34 0.90
CA MET A 155 23.01 17.00 -0.09
C MET A 155 23.47 18.23 -0.84
N ASP A 156 24.78 18.42 -0.99
CA ASP A 156 25.38 19.55 -1.72
C ASP A 156 24.87 19.66 -3.17
N ALA A 157 24.55 18.52 -3.78
CA ALA A 157 24.02 18.44 -5.13
C ALA A 157 22.62 19.10 -5.30
N ILE A 158 21.86 19.21 -4.20
CA ILE A 158 20.49 19.75 -4.21
C ILE A 158 20.47 21.20 -3.72
N GLY A 159 21.35 21.57 -2.79
CA GLY A 159 21.45 22.95 -2.28
C GLY A 159 20.22 23.39 -1.45
N GLY A 160 19.58 22.44 -0.74
CA GLY A 160 18.42 22.72 0.09
C GLY A 160 17.11 22.91 -0.68
N LEU A 161 16.12 23.50 -0.03
CA LEU A 161 14.82 23.79 -0.66
C LEU A 161 14.94 24.81 -1.79
N ASP A 162 15.79 25.81 -1.65
CA ASP A 162 15.97 26.85 -2.67
C ASP A 162 16.59 26.26 -3.95
N GLY A 163 17.57 25.37 -3.81
CA GLY A 163 18.16 24.66 -4.93
C GLY A 163 17.16 23.73 -5.61
N LEU A 164 16.33 23.04 -4.82
CA LEU A 164 15.29 22.17 -5.36
C LEU A 164 14.26 22.96 -6.20
N PHE A 165 13.80 24.10 -5.71
CA PHE A 165 12.85 24.95 -6.45
C PHE A 165 13.48 25.70 -7.64
N ALA A 166 14.79 25.88 -7.63
CA ALA A 166 15.51 26.46 -8.76
C ALA A 166 15.70 25.46 -9.92
N HIS A 167 15.58 24.16 -9.63
CA HIS A 167 15.78 23.11 -10.63
C HIS A 167 14.64 23.10 -11.65
N GLU A 168 14.97 23.04 -12.95
CA GLU A 168 13.97 23.10 -14.03
C GLU A 168 12.90 22.01 -13.93
N ALA A 169 13.26 20.81 -13.49
CA ALA A 169 12.33 19.69 -13.30
C ALA A 169 11.28 19.94 -12.20
N ALA A 170 11.50 20.89 -11.29
CA ALA A 170 10.52 21.25 -10.25
C ALA A 170 9.57 22.37 -10.72
N LYS A 171 9.86 23.01 -11.85
CA LYS A 171 9.05 24.09 -12.42
C LYS A 171 8.01 23.60 -13.44
N ALA A 172 8.10 22.33 -13.85
CA ALA A 172 7.15 21.68 -14.76
C ALA A 172 6.00 21.02 -13.99
#